data_9a386e5eec08eb1b14dcf86041dbce38
#
_entry.id   9a386e5eec08eb1b14dcf86041dbce38
#
_cell.length_a   1.000
_cell.length_b   1.000
_cell.length_c   1.000
_cell.angle_alpha   90.00
_cell.angle_beta   90.00
_cell.angle_gamma   90.00
#
_symmetry.space_group_name_H-M   'P 1'
#
loop_
_entity.id
_entity.type
_entity.pdbx_description
1 polymer ?
#
loop_
_entity_poly.entity_id
_entity_poly.type
_entity_poly.pdbx_seq_one_letter_code
_entity_poly.pdbx_strand_id
1 'polypeptide(L)'
;VALVALVAQGSGLLRVWPRPQAGWSVALAQPTLILLTGAAVAFGLVGWRSHERQLDRLAPSLRGQEVLLTGVVATLPIRGAQGQRFVFEVESAEQRGQPVKVPRQVQVGVWRPAQGAGPDVAPELPDFHAGDRWQLPVRLRPVHGLSNPHGGDRELHAWSQGIGAQASLRPGARWLGSTDRHALE
;
A
#
# COMPACT_ATOMS: atom_id res chain seq x y z
N VAL A 1 -17.47 -43.44 51.21
CA VAL A 1 -17.72 -42.00 51.55
C VAL A 1 -17.68 -41.81 53.08
N ALA A 2 -17.87 -42.86 53.88
CA ALA A 2 -17.89 -42.75 55.34
C ALA A 2 -16.52 -42.85 56.02
N LEU A 3 -15.45 -43.21 55.30
CA LEU A 3 -14.12 -43.51 55.92
C LEU A 3 -13.15 -42.31 55.93
N VAL A 4 -13.48 -41.25 55.25
CA VAL A 4 -12.65 -40.03 55.22
C VAL A 4 -13.02 -39.00 56.29
N ALA A 5 -14.17 -39.19 56.93
CA ALA A 5 -14.65 -38.28 57.99
C ALA A 5 -14.05 -38.56 59.38
N LEU A 6 -13.41 -39.72 59.57
CA LEU A 6 -12.95 -40.13 60.93
C LEU A 6 -11.50 -39.74 61.27
N VAL A 7 -10.72 -39.29 60.31
CA VAL A 7 -9.31 -38.87 60.50
C VAL A 7 -9.17 -37.35 60.73
N ALA A 8 -10.24 -36.60 60.65
CA ALA A 8 -10.19 -35.14 60.77
C ALA A 8 -10.45 -34.59 62.18
N GLN A 9 -10.61 -35.45 63.20
CA GLN A 9 -10.89 -35.00 64.61
C GLN A 9 -9.69 -34.89 65.53
N GLY A 10 -8.46 -35.07 65.01
CA GLY A 10 -7.28 -35.16 65.85
C GLY A 10 -6.23 -34.09 65.78
N SER A 11 -6.32 -33.10 64.87
CA SER A 11 -5.31 -32.04 64.79
C SER A 11 -5.96 -30.70 64.41
N GLY A 12 -6.01 -29.83 65.42
CA GLY A 12 -6.56 -28.46 65.28
C GLY A 12 -5.75 -27.51 64.37
N LEU A 13 -5.40 -27.97 63.17
CA LEU A 13 -4.73 -27.18 62.14
C LEU A 13 -5.48 -27.33 60.78
N LEU A 14 -6.80 -27.07 60.83
CA LEU A 14 -7.45 -26.68 59.58
C LEU A 14 -6.89 -25.33 59.20
N ARG A 15 -5.78 -25.33 58.43
CA ARG A 15 -5.39 -24.18 57.64
C ARG A 15 -6.58 -23.83 56.79
N VAL A 16 -7.31 -22.77 57.20
CA VAL A 16 -8.30 -22.13 56.36
C VAL A 16 -7.55 -21.61 55.17
N TRP A 17 -7.54 -22.39 54.07
CA TRP A 17 -7.05 -21.91 52.80
C TRP A 17 -7.92 -20.71 52.45
N PRO A 18 -7.33 -19.52 52.23
CA PRO A 18 -8.14 -18.39 51.86
C PRO A 18 -8.85 -18.73 50.55
N ARG A 19 -10.18 -18.75 50.59
CA ARG A 19 -10.99 -18.86 49.37
C ARG A 19 -10.53 -17.75 48.44
N PRO A 20 -10.15 -18.04 47.17
CA PRO A 20 -9.82 -16.99 46.25
C PRO A 20 -11.01 -16.05 46.19
N GLN A 21 -10.82 -14.83 46.71
CA GLN A 21 -11.85 -13.84 46.72
C GLN A 21 -12.21 -13.57 45.24
N ALA A 22 -13.43 -13.89 44.86
CA ALA A 22 -13.95 -13.77 43.49
C ALA A 22 -13.85 -12.35 42.92
N GLY A 23 -13.51 -11.37 43.76
CA GLY A 23 -13.29 -9.98 43.34
C GLY A 23 -12.06 -9.73 42.47
N TRP A 24 -11.01 -10.54 42.60
CA TRP A 24 -9.77 -10.33 41.81
C TRP A 24 -9.90 -10.83 40.38
N SER A 25 -10.67 -11.88 40.15
CA SER A 25 -10.91 -12.42 38.82
C SER A 25 -11.77 -11.48 37.97
N VAL A 26 -12.73 -10.76 38.56
CA VAL A 26 -13.56 -9.78 37.89
C VAL A 26 -12.80 -8.47 37.61
N ALA A 27 -11.95 -8.07 38.58
CA ALA A 27 -11.15 -6.82 38.41
C ALA A 27 -10.12 -6.91 37.27
N LEU A 28 -9.60 -8.10 36.96
CA LEU A 28 -8.66 -8.32 35.85
C LEU A 28 -9.37 -8.69 34.52
N ALA A 29 -10.60 -9.20 34.60
CA ALA A 29 -11.33 -9.60 33.39
C ALA A 29 -11.74 -8.44 32.50
N GLN A 30 -12.11 -7.29 33.08
CA GLN A 30 -12.50 -6.12 32.29
C GLN A 30 -11.34 -5.51 31.49
N PRO A 31 -10.17 -5.21 32.06
CA PRO A 31 -9.06 -4.64 31.28
C PRO A 31 -8.50 -5.64 30.25
N THR A 32 -8.48 -6.93 30.54
CA THR A 32 -8.07 -7.94 29.56
C THR A 32 -9.04 -8.05 28.40
N LEU A 33 -10.35 -7.99 28.65
CA LEU A 33 -11.36 -7.99 27.59
C LEU A 33 -11.24 -6.76 26.69
N ILE A 34 -11.05 -5.57 27.27
CA ILE A 34 -10.84 -4.32 26.51
C ILE A 34 -9.59 -4.43 25.63
N LEU A 35 -8.49 -4.94 26.19
CA LEU A 35 -7.23 -5.10 25.47
C LEU A 35 -7.36 -6.11 24.31
N LEU A 36 -8.01 -7.25 24.55
CA LEU A 36 -8.25 -8.25 23.52
C LEU A 36 -9.18 -7.71 22.41
N THR A 37 -10.22 -6.99 22.79
CA THR A 37 -11.14 -6.39 21.81
C THR A 37 -10.41 -5.32 20.99
N GLY A 38 -9.63 -4.46 21.62
CA GLY A 38 -8.80 -3.46 20.94
C GLY A 38 -7.79 -4.08 19.98
N ALA A 39 -7.12 -5.15 20.40
CA ALA A 39 -6.18 -5.91 19.57
C ALA A 39 -6.89 -6.55 18.37
N ALA A 40 -8.06 -7.17 18.60
CA ALA A 40 -8.85 -7.78 17.51
C ALA A 40 -9.31 -6.77 16.49
N VAL A 41 -9.79 -5.60 16.93
CA VAL A 41 -10.20 -4.50 16.03
C VAL A 41 -9.00 -3.97 15.26
N ALA A 42 -7.87 -3.71 15.91
CA ALA A 42 -6.66 -3.24 15.25
C ALA A 42 -6.16 -4.25 14.20
N PHE A 43 -6.13 -5.54 14.56
CA PHE A 43 -5.74 -6.61 13.64
C PHE A 43 -6.70 -6.75 12.46
N GLY A 44 -8.00 -6.64 12.72
CA GLY A 44 -9.04 -6.63 11.69
C GLY A 44 -8.89 -5.46 10.70
N LEU A 45 -8.63 -4.25 11.19
CA LEU A 45 -8.40 -3.06 10.36
C LEU A 45 -7.14 -3.18 9.50
N VAL A 46 -6.04 -3.69 10.08
CA VAL A 46 -4.80 -3.92 9.33
C VAL A 46 -5.00 -4.99 8.27
N GLY A 47 -5.68 -6.10 8.63
CA GLY A 47 -6.01 -7.18 7.68
C GLY A 47 -6.87 -6.68 6.51
N TRP A 48 -7.91 -5.90 6.81
CA TRP A 48 -8.77 -5.29 5.79
C TRP A 48 -7.97 -4.40 4.82
N ARG A 49 -7.19 -3.46 5.35
CA ARG A 49 -6.35 -2.57 4.51
C ARG A 49 -5.33 -3.32 3.69
N SER A 50 -4.74 -4.37 4.24
CA SER A 50 -3.79 -5.23 3.51
C SER A 50 -4.47 -5.99 2.38
N HIS A 51 -5.69 -6.45 2.60
CA HIS A 51 -6.48 -7.14 1.59
C HIS A 51 -6.85 -6.21 0.42
N GLU A 52 -7.33 -5.00 0.70
CA GLU A 52 -7.62 -4.00 -0.35
C GLU A 52 -6.39 -3.69 -1.21
N ARG A 53 -5.21 -3.53 -0.59
CA ARG A 53 -3.95 -3.31 -1.33
C ARG A 53 -3.55 -4.51 -2.20
N GLN A 54 -3.86 -5.73 -1.78
CA GLN A 54 -3.61 -6.92 -2.60
C GLN A 54 -4.53 -7.00 -3.83
N LEU A 55 -5.75 -6.49 -3.73
CA LEU A 55 -6.70 -6.41 -4.85
C LEU A 55 -6.33 -5.28 -5.84
N ASP A 56 -5.52 -4.31 -5.42
CA ASP A 56 -5.07 -3.19 -6.25
C ASP A 56 -3.76 -3.52 -7.00
N ARG A 57 -3.70 -4.70 -7.59
CA ARG A 57 -2.58 -5.16 -8.43
C ARG A 57 -2.91 -5.08 -9.90
N LEU A 58 -1.87 -4.88 -10.72
CA LEU A 58 -2.00 -4.88 -12.17
C LEU A 58 -2.48 -6.25 -12.68
N ALA A 59 -3.60 -6.27 -13.40
CA ALA A 59 -4.12 -7.46 -14.03
C ALA A 59 -3.09 -8.05 -15.01
N PRO A 60 -2.90 -9.38 -15.04
CA PRO A 60 -1.95 -10.03 -15.95
C PRO A 60 -2.18 -9.69 -17.43
N SER A 61 -3.42 -9.46 -17.84
CA SER A 61 -3.82 -9.09 -19.20
C SER A 61 -3.31 -7.71 -19.64
N LEU A 62 -3.06 -6.80 -18.68
CA LEU A 62 -2.58 -5.44 -18.95
C LEU A 62 -1.05 -5.32 -18.93
N ARG A 63 -0.33 -6.40 -18.64
CA ARG A 63 1.13 -6.40 -18.62
C ARG A 63 1.70 -6.15 -20.00
N GLY A 64 2.53 -5.13 -20.12
CA GLY A 64 3.16 -4.74 -21.38
C GLY A 64 2.23 -4.07 -22.38
N GLN A 65 0.97 -3.87 -22.02
CA GLN A 65 -0.01 -3.22 -22.86
C GLN A 65 0.08 -1.70 -22.76
N GLU A 66 -0.35 -1.04 -23.84
CA GLU A 66 -0.51 0.42 -23.87
C GLU A 66 -1.91 0.78 -23.35
N VAL A 67 -1.94 1.70 -22.41
CA VAL A 67 -3.16 2.17 -21.74
C VAL A 67 -3.08 3.68 -21.63
N LEU A 68 -4.20 4.35 -21.82
CA LEU A 68 -4.36 5.77 -21.62
C LEU A 68 -4.82 6.01 -20.19
N LEU A 69 -3.97 6.61 -19.37
CA LEU A 69 -4.28 6.96 -17.98
C LEU A 69 -4.69 8.42 -17.89
N THR A 70 -5.77 8.71 -17.17
CA THR A 70 -6.15 10.06 -16.76
C THR A 70 -6.08 10.15 -15.25
N GLY A 71 -5.48 11.21 -14.72
CA GLY A 71 -5.31 11.36 -13.28
C GLY A 71 -4.39 12.52 -12.93
N VAL A 72 -3.85 12.50 -11.72
CA VAL A 72 -3.07 13.58 -11.11
C VAL A 72 -1.67 13.11 -10.73
N VAL A 73 -0.68 13.98 -10.91
CA VAL A 73 0.69 13.78 -10.44
C VAL A 73 0.69 13.92 -8.91
N ALA A 74 0.81 12.80 -8.20
CA ALA A 74 0.65 12.76 -6.74
C ALA A 74 1.93 13.14 -5.97
N THR A 75 3.11 13.02 -6.60
CA THR A 75 4.40 13.34 -5.94
C THR A 75 5.24 14.25 -6.80
N LEU A 76 6.14 14.99 -6.16
CA LEU A 76 7.16 15.76 -6.88
C LEU A 76 7.98 14.84 -7.79
N PRO A 77 8.16 15.18 -9.08
CA PRO A 77 8.98 14.40 -9.98
C PRO A 77 10.45 14.37 -9.55
N ILE A 78 10.97 13.16 -9.37
CA ILE A 78 12.40 12.96 -9.09
C ILE A 78 13.13 12.92 -10.43
N ARG A 79 13.98 13.93 -10.65
CA ARG A 79 14.78 14.06 -11.89
C ARG A 79 16.12 13.35 -11.69
N GLY A 80 16.49 12.52 -12.64
CA GLY A 80 17.78 11.84 -12.70
C GLY A 80 18.46 12.05 -14.07
N ALA A 81 19.68 11.57 -14.20
CA ALA A 81 20.46 11.71 -15.44
C ALA A 81 19.75 11.11 -16.68
N GLN A 82 18.98 10.04 -16.47
CA GLN A 82 18.31 9.30 -17.55
C GLN A 82 16.84 9.67 -17.76
N GLY A 83 16.28 10.59 -16.97
CA GLY A 83 14.87 10.95 -17.06
C GLY A 83 14.27 11.36 -15.73
N GLN A 84 12.97 11.29 -15.63
CA GLN A 84 12.23 11.64 -14.43
C GLN A 84 11.23 10.53 -14.07
N ARG A 85 10.88 10.45 -12.77
CA ARG A 85 9.89 9.50 -12.26
C ARG A 85 9.04 10.16 -11.19
N PHE A 86 7.76 9.81 -11.16
CA PHE A 86 6.78 10.31 -10.19
C PHE A 86 5.69 9.27 -9.96
N VAL A 87 4.93 9.43 -8.89
CA VAL A 87 3.72 8.64 -8.63
C VAL A 87 2.53 9.38 -9.25
N PHE A 88 1.73 8.64 -9.99
CA PHE A 88 0.52 9.10 -10.66
C PHE A 88 -0.69 8.45 -10.02
N GLU A 89 -1.63 9.25 -9.51
CA GLU A 89 -2.90 8.80 -8.98
C GLU A 89 -3.90 8.73 -10.13
N VAL A 90 -4.33 7.51 -10.44
CA VAL A 90 -5.20 7.24 -11.59
C VAL A 90 -6.66 7.47 -11.22
N GLU A 91 -7.34 8.33 -11.98
CA GLU A 91 -8.78 8.57 -11.89
C GLU A 91 -9.54 7.65 -12.84
N SER A 92 -9.04 7.49 -14.07
CA SER A 92 -9.59 6.60 -15.08
C SER A 92 -8.51 6.03 -15.98
N ALA A 93 -8.79 4.86 -16.55
CA ALA A 93 -7.88 4.20 -17.49
C ALA A 93 -8.68 3.59 -18.64
N GLU A 94 -8.15 3.73 -19.84
CA GLU A 94 -8.77 3.23 -21.07
C GLU A 94 -7.75 2.46 -21.90
N GLN A 95 -8.18 1.32 -22.43
CA GLN A 95 -7.43 0.56 -23.42
C GLN A 95 -8.26 0.46 -24.69
N ARG A 96 -7.77 1.01 -25.80
CA ARG A 96 -8.49 1.02 -27.08
C ARG A 96 -9.92 1.58 -26.99
N GLY A 97 -10.11 2.63 -26.15
CA GLY A 97 -11.42 3.25 -25.92
C GLY A 97 -12.35 2.47 -24.99
N GLN A 98 -11.88 1.38 -24.37
CA GLN A 98 -12.65 0.64 -23.39
C GLN A 98 -12.09 0.88 -21.98
N PRO A 99 -12.95 1.13 -20.98
CA PRO A 99 -12.51 1.33 -19.61
C PRO A 99 -11.89 0.05 -19.05
N VAL A 100 -10.73 0.18 -18.40
CA VAL A 100 -10.01 -0.93 -17.80
C VAL A 100 -9.66 -0.61 -16.35
N LYS A 101 -9.64 -1.65 -15.49
CA LYS A 101 -9.25 -1.50 -14.11
C LYS A 101 -7.72 -1.58 -14.00
N VAL A 102 -7.12 -0.51 -13.49
CA VAL A 102 -5.69 -0.41 -13.16
C VAL A 102 -5.51 -0.07 -11.70
N PRO A 103 -4.33 -0.28 -11.11
CA PRO A 103 -4.03 0.17 -9.76
C PRO A 103 -4.20 1.68 -9.62
N ARG A 104 -4.67 2.09 -8.42
CA ARG A 104 -4.90 3.50 -8.11
C ARG A 104 -3.63 4.34 -8.19
N GLN A 105 -2.51 3.78 -7.75
CA GLN A 105 -1.21 4.45 -7.80
C GLN A 105 -0.26 3.72 -8.73
N VAL A 106 0.27 4.45 -9.69
CA VAL A 106 1.19 3.94 -10.72
C VAL A 106 2.45 4.80 -10.72
N GLN A 107 3.62 4.16 -10.60
CA GLN A 107 4.89 4.86 -10.76
C GLN A 107 5.19 5.07 -12.25
N VAL A 108 5.14 6.29 -12.71
CA VAL A 108 5.44 6.65 -14.10
C VAL A 108 6.91 7.02 -14.24
N GLY A 109 7.59 6.35 -15.16
CA GLY A 109 8.95 6.68 -15.60
C GLY A 109 8.92 7.34 -16.97
N VAL A 110 9.59 8.48 -17.08
CA VAL A 110 9.78 9.23 -18.32
C VAL A 110 11.26 9.20 -18.64
N TRP A 111 11.63 8.47 -19.67
CA TRP A 111 13.02 8.26 -20.03
C TRP A 111 13.42 9.16 -21.21
N ARG A 112 14.59 9.76 -21.12
CA ARG A 112 15.20 10.43 -22.28
C ARG A 112 15.69 9.34 -23.24
N PRO A 113 15.52 9.54 -24.58
CA PRO A 113 16.19 8.69 -25.54
C PRO A 113 17.69 8.66 -25.26
N ALA A 114 18.33 7.48 -25.43
CA ALA A 114 19.78 7.38 -25.28
C ALA A 114 20.48 8.41 -26.18
N GLN A 115 21.56 8.99 -25.68
CA GLN A 115 22.42 9.90 -26.44
C GLN A 115 22.87 9.19 -27.73
N GLY A 116 22.38 9.65 -28.86
CA GLY A 116 22.62 9.00 -30.19
C GLY A 116 21.42 9.13 -31.14
N ALA A 117 20.23 9.38 -30.64
CA ALA A 117 19.15 9.94 -31.44
C ALA A 117 19.52 11.40 -31.72
N GLY A 118 19.66 11.78 -33.02
CA GLY A 118 20.10 13.10 -33.45
C GLY A 118 19.36 14.23 -32.75
N PRO A 119 19.88 15.47 -32.79
CA PRO A 119 19.34 16.61 -32.04
C PRO A 119 17.88 16.94 -32.40
N ASP A 120 17.41 16.47 -33.54
CA ASP A 120 16.04 16.71 -34.04
C ASP A 120 14.99 15.71 -33.50
N VAL A 121 15.36 14.71 -32.69
CA VAL A 121 14.47 13.61 -32.26
C VAL A 121 14.27 13.56 -30.74
N ALA A 122 14.86 14.46 -29.98
CA ALA A 122 14.58 14.53 -28.54
C ALA A 122 13.25 15.26 -28.33
N PRO A 123 12.11 14.55 -28.18
CA PRO A 123 10.88 15.23 -27.79
C PRO A 123 11.14 15.92 -26.45
N GLU A 124 10.87 17.21 -26.39
CA GLU A 124 10.90 17.96 -25.15
C GLU A 124 10.02 17.21 -24.14
N LEU A 125 10.65 16.71 -23.08
CA LEU A 125 9.90 16.01 -22.05
C LEU A 125 8.98 17.02 -21.37
N PRO A 126 7.67 16.74 -21.27
CA PRO A 126 6.75 17.61 -20.56
C PRO A 126 7.25 17.90 -19.15
N ASP A 127 7.09 19.12 -18.71
CA ASP A 127 7.42 19.50 -17.34
C ASP A 127 6.23 19.15 -16.43
N PHE A 128 6.39 18.08 -15.64
CA PHE A 128 5.37 17.61 -14.74
C PHE A 128 5.55 18.26 -13.36
N HIS A 129 4.43 18.74 -12.78
CA HIS A 129 4.39 19.28 -11.43
C HIS A 129 3.41 18.49 -10.58
N ALA A 130 3.67 18.42 -9.28
CA ALA A 130 2.72 17.82 -8.34
C ALA A 130 1.40 18.59 -8.36
N GLY A 131 0.27 17.88 -8.37
CA GLY A 131 -1.05 18.47 -8.47
C GLY A 131 -1.56 18.69 -9.91
N ASP A 132 -0.71 18.53 -10.93
CA ASP A 132 -1.14 18.62 -12.32
C ASP A 132 -1.96 17.41 -12.72
N ARG A 133 -3.05 17.68 -13.45
CA ARG A 133 -3.89 16.66 -14.05
C ARG A 133 -3.50 16.44 -15.50
N TRP A 134 -3.22 15.19 -15.82
CA TRP A 134 -2.73 14.77 -17.12
C TRP A 134 -3.50 13.59 -17.69
N GLN A 135 -3.46 13.48 -19.01
CA GLN A 135 -3.80 12.28 -19.75
C GLN A 135 -2.51 11.72 -20.36
N LEU A 136 -2.12 10.53 -19.92
CA LEU A 136 -0.83 9.93 -20.20
C LEU A 136 -1.00 8.60 -20.93
N PRO A 137 -0.59 8.49 -22.19
CA PRO A 137 -0.41 7.19 -22.83
C PRO A 137 0.82 6.52 -22.22
N VAL A 138 0.62 5.33 -21.63
CA VAL A 138 1.68 4.62 -20.93
C VAL A 138 1.68 3.14 -21.27
N ARG A 139 2.85 2.52 -21.17
CA ARG A 139 2.99 1.07 -21.19
C ARG A 139 3.15 0.54 -19.77
N LEU A 140 2.17 -0.25 -19.32
CA LEU A 140 2.13 -0.79 -17.97
C LEU A 140 3.06 -1.99 -17.79
N ARG A 141 3.71 -2.04 -16.62
CA ARG A 141 4.55 -3.17 -16.18
C ARG A 141 4.24 -3.47 -14.71
N PRO A 142 4.30 -4.75 -14.31
CA PRO A 142 4.23 -5.07 -12.89
C PRO A 142 5.45 -4.49 -12.17
N VAL A 143 5.28 -4.20 -10.89
CA VAL A 143 6.42 -3.88 -10.02
C VAL A 143 7.22 -5.16 -9.84
N HIS A 144 8.40 -5.22 -10.44
CA HIS A 144 9.36 -6.30 -10.19
C HIS A 144 10.57 -5.71 -9.46
N GLY A 145 10.83 -6.23 -8.27
CA GLY A 145 12.10 -6.05 -7.60
C GLY A 145 13.16 -6.91 -8.29
N LEU A 146 14.26 -6.31 -8.71
CA LEU A 146 15.48 -7.09 -8.90
C LEU A 146 15.92 -7.49 -7.49
N SER A 147 15.89 -8.79 -7.21
CA SER A 147 16.38 -9.36 -5.97
C SER A 147 17.91 -9.20 -5.95
N ASN A 148 18.37 -8.05 -5.46
CA ASN A 148 19.79 -7.81 -5.29
C ASN A 148 20.14 -8.18 -3.84
N PRO A 149 21.01 -9.15 -3.57
CA PRO A 149 21.33 -9.63 -2.20
C PRO A 149 21.78 -8.52 -1.24
N HIS A 150 22.26 -7.40 -1.77
CA HIS A 150 22.73 -6.24 -0.99
C HIS A 150 21.94 -4.95 -1.29
N GLY A 151 20.85 -5.01 -2.06
CA GLY A 151 19.99 -3.88 -2.40
C GLY A 151 18.66 -3.93 -1.66
N GLY A 152 18.05 -2.76 -1.40
CA GLY A 152 16.72 -2.68 -0.84
C GLY A 152 15.69 -3.37 -1.75
N ASP A 153 14.72 -4.04 -1.15
CA ASP A 153 13.61 -4.67 -1.87
C ASP A 153 12.69 -3.58 -2.44
N ARG A 154 12.82 -3.35 -3.75
CA ARG A 154 12.01 -2.35 -4.47
C ARG A 154 10.54 -2.72 -4.50
N GLU A 155 10.22 -4.00 -4.50
CA GLU A 155 8.84 -4.47 -4.50
C GLU A 155 8.18 -4.17 -3.15
N LEU A 156 8.88 -4.47 -2.05
CA LEU A 156 8.43 -4.13 -0.71
C LEU A 156 8.27 -2.62 -0.53
N HIS A 157 9.22 -1.82 -1.04
CA HIS A 157 9.16 -0.37 -0.98
C HIS A 157 7.97 0.18 -1.77
N ALA A 158 7.76 -0.26 -3.01
CA ALA A 158 6.60 0.12 -3.81
C ALA A 158 5.28 -0.29 -3.15
N TRP A 159 5.24 -1.52 -2.59
CA TRP A 159 4.07 -2.00 -1.87
C TRP A 159 3.77 -1.16 -0.62
N SER A 160 4.79 -0.76 0.15
CA SER A 160 4.61 0.11 1.33
C SER A 160 4.05 1.49 0.96
N GLN A 161 4.37 1.98 -0.22
CA GLN A 161 3.86 3.25 -0.77
C GLN A 161 2.51 3.10 -1.50
N GLY A 162 1.96 1.89 -1.61
CA GLY A 162 0.70 1.65 -2.31
C GLY A 162 0.80 1.65 -3.84
N ILE A 163 2.01 1.56 -4.40
CA ILE A 163 2.25 1.54 -5.83
C ILE A 163 1.95 0.13 -6.37
N GLY A 164 0.89 0.00 -7.17
CA GLY A 164 0.45 -1.29 -7.71
C GLY A 164 1.03 -1.64 -9.09
N ALA A 165 1.58 -0.67 -9.81
CA ALA A 165 2.20 -0.88 -11.12
C ALA A 165 3.29 0.15 -11.42
N GLN A 166 4.16 -0.19 -12.38
CA GLN A 166 5.07 0.73 -13.02
C GLN A 166 4.60 1.01 -14.45
N ALA A 167 4.90 2.21 -14.95
CA ALA A 167 4.55 2.62 -16.29
C ALA A 167 5.71 3.36 -16.95
N SER A 168 5.85 3.17 -18.26
CA SER A 168 6.75 3.97 -19.09
C SER A 168 5.90 4.88 -19.95
N LEU A 169 6.16 6.21 -19.90
CA LEU A 169 5.47 7.20 -20.72
C LEU A 169 5.70 6.92 -22.20
N ARG A 170 4.64 7.11 -22.99
CA ARG A 170 4.67 7.10 -24.44
C ARG A 170 4.40 8.52 -24.99
N PRO A 171 4.78 8.81 -26.23
CA PRO A 171 4.44 10.08 -26.86
C PRO A 171 2.93 10.34 -26.85
N GLY A 172 2.54 11.62 -26.70
CA GLY A 172 1.14 12.03 -26.71
C GLY A 172 0.57 12.39 -25.34
N ALA A 173 1.41 12.67 -24.33
CA ALA A 173 0.97 13.22 -23.06
C ALA A 173 0.21 14.54 -23.25
N ARG A 174 -0.94 14.70 -22.60
CA ARG A 174 -1.79 15.88 -22.69
C ARG A 174 -2.07 16.44 -21.30
N TRP A 175 -1.72 17.68 -21.09
CA TRP A 175 -2.07 18.41 -19.87
C TRP A 175 -3.56 18.78 -19.86
N LEU A 176 -4.24 18.56 -18.74
CA LEU A 176 -5.67 18.81 -18.58
C LEU A 176 -5.98 19.94 -17.60
N GLY A 177 -4.96 20.46 -16.91
CA GLY A 177 -5.11 21.51 -15.91
C GLY A 177 -4.36 21.19 -14.61
N SER A 178 -4.44 22.10 -13.65
CA SER A 178 -3.92 21.90 -12.29
C SER A 178 -5.08 21.64 -11.33
N THR A 179 -4.88 20.75 -10.37
CA THR A 179 -5.87 20.47 -9.33
C THR A 179 -5.40 21.16 -8.06
N ASP A 180 -6.14 22.17 -7.58
CA ASP A 180 -5.82 22.96 -6.37
C ASP A 180 -5.86 22.14 -5.04
N ARG A 181 -5.92 20.80 -5.11
CA ARG A 181 -6.04 19.93 -3.92
C ARG A 181 -4.80 19.93 -3.02
N HIS A 182 -3.65 20.40 -3.50
CA HIS A 182 -2.40 20.42 -2.72
C HIS A 182 -1.95 21.85 -2.34
N ALA A 183 -2.81 22.85 -2.48
CA ALA A 183 -2.51 24.21 -2.03
C ALA A 183 -2.74 24.42 -0.53
N LEU A 184 -3.12 23.38 0.23
CA LEU A 184 -3.52 23.48 1.65
C LEU A 184 -2.73 22.56 2.61
N GLU A 185 -1.55 22.06 2.22
CA GLU A 185 -0.63 21.39 3.17
C GLU A 185 0.69 22.13 3.27
#